data_18970262b3870f62dda6bd2886d97b5e
#
_entry.id   18970262b3870f62dda6bd2886d97b5e
#
_cell.length_a   1.000
_cell.length_b   1.000
_cell.length_c   1.000
_cell.angle_alpha   90.00
_cell.angle_beta   90.00
_cell.angle_gamma   90.00
#
_symmetry.space_group_name_H-M   'P 1'
#
loop_
_entity.id
_entity.type
_entity.pdbx_description
1 polymer ?
#
loop_
_entity_poly.entity_id
_entity_poly.type
_entity_poly.pdbx_seq_one_letter_code
_entity_poly.pdbx_strand_id
1 'polypeptide(L)'
;ATKTRFWSDSDYDYTETSYYSVERSGEMTFVSVPVDGSEKMADDLMESIEPFKISESVDFQTAYLSGYLADKYDVSEKESINRAHDRMKKSAEEVLADTVKGYASVVPENTNVNISGGKAQYALYPVWILNTTWKDKKYIFAMNGQTGKMTGDLPIDRGIYLKWLAGL
;
A
#
# COMPACT_ATOMS: atom_id res chain seq x y z
N ALA A 1 23.50 6.64 1.79
CA ALA A 1 22.85 7.87 2.23
C ALA A 1 23.72 9.09 1.95
N THR A 2 23.13 10.28 1.79
CA THR A 2 23.85 11.51 1.46
C THR A 2 23.55 12.64 2.44
N LYS A 3 24.54 13.52 2.67
CA LYS A 3 24.32 14.82 3.27
C LYS A 3 24.77 15.89 2.30
N THR A 4 23.97 16.95 2.14
CA THR A 4 24.29 18.07 1.26
C THR A 4 24.42 19.33 2.10
N ARG A 5 25.50 20.06 1.86
CA ARG A 5 25.76 21.35 2.47
C ARG A 5 25.88 22.40 1.37
N PHE A 6 25.26 23.54 1.60
CA PHE A 6 25.30 24.67 0.70
C PHE A 6 25.95 25.86 1.42
N TRP A 7 26.81 26.57 0.73
CA TRP A 7 27.33 27.87 1.17
C TRP A 7 27.75 28.69 -0.05
N SER A 8 27.86 29.98 0.10
CA SER A 8 28.28 30.90 -0.96
C SER A 8 29.34 31.85 -0.43
N ASP A 9 30.19 32.33 -1.33
CA ASP A 9 31.03 33.49 -1.14
C ASP A 9 30.60 34.60 -2.11
N SER A 10 31.44 35.64 -2.27
CA SER A 10 31.13 36.78 -3.15
C SER A 10 31.02 36.44 -4.63
N ASP A 11 31.61 35.34 -5.07
CA ASP A 11 31.78 35.00 -6.47
C ASP A 11 31.12 33.67 -6.88
N TYR A 12 30.88 32.76 -5.92
CA TYR A 12 30.45 31.40 -6.19
C TYR A 12 29.48 30.86 -5.15
N ASP A 13 28.57 30.01 -5.64
CA ASP A 13 27.72 29.12 -4.83
C ASP A 13 28.34 27.73 -4.80
N TYR A 14 28.49 27.17 -3.61
CA TYR A 14 29.11 25.87 -3.39
C TYR A 14 28.06 24.86 -2.92
N THR A 15 28.16 23.66 -3.45
CA THR A 15 27.40 22.49 -3.00
C THR A 15 28.37 21.35 -2.71
N GLU A 16 28.39 20.89 -1.48
CA GLU A 16 29.14 19.71 -1.07
C GLU A 16 28.18 18.56 -0.78
N THR A 17 28.39 17.41 -1.42
CA THR A 17 27.63 16.20 -1.15
C THR A 17 28.54 15.12 -0.59
N SER A 18 28.30 14.75 0.65
CA SER A 18 29.01 13.66 1.32
C SER A 18 28.19 12.37 1.25
N TYR A 19 28.84 11.26 0.93
CA TYR A 19 28.24 9.95 0.81
C TYR A 19 28.56 9.09 2.04
N TYR A 20 27.55 8.36 2.54
CA TYR A 20 27.67 7.53 3.71
C TYR A 20 27.12 6.13 3.42
N SER A 21 27.85 5.11 3.80
CA SER A 21 27.35 3.75 3.91
C SER A 21 26.68 3.61 5.27
N VAL A 22 25.42 3.19 5.28
CA VAL A 22 24.63 3.00 6.51
C VAL A 22 24.05 1.60 6.47
N GLU A 23 24.30 0.80 7.51
CA GLU A 23 23.74 -0.53 7.66
C GLU A 23 22.66 -0.52 8.73
N ARG A 24 21.57 -1.24 8.47
CA ARG A 24 20.47 -1.48 9.41
C ARG A 24 20.08 -2.94 9.35
N SER A 25 19.87 -3.53 10.50
CA SER A 25 19.35 -4.89 10.65
C SER A 25 18.35 -4.96 11.80
N GLY A 26 17.47 -5.94 11.76
CA GLY A 26 16.47 -6.14 12.80
C GLY A 26 15.57 -7.32 12.49
N GLU A 27 14.75 -7.69 13.47
CA GLU A 27 13.68 -8.68 13.34
C GLU A 27 12.33 -7.99 13.42
N MET A 28 11.38 -8.43 12.60
CA MET A 28 10.02 -7.91 12.57
C MET A 28 9.03 -9.07 12.56
N THR A 29 7.92 -8.89 13.26
CA THR A 29 6.80 -9.81 13.22
C THR A 29 5.62 -9.15 12.56
N PHE A 30 5.07 -9.80 11.55
CA PHE A 30 3.86 -9.37 10.88
C PHE A 30 2.68 -10.21 11.35
N VAL A 31 1.62 -9.55 11.73
CA VAL A 31 0.39 -10.20 12.19
C VAL A 31 -0.74 -9.79 11.25
N SER A 32 -1.44 -10.80 10.74
CA SER A 32 -2.66 -10.57 9.93
C SER A 32 -2.46 -9.67 8.71
N VAL A 33 -1.49 -10.04 7.86
CA VAL A 33 -1.30 -9.37 6.57
C VAL A 33 -2.45 -9.75 5.64
N PRO A 34 -3.35 -8.82 5.28
CA PRO A 34 -4.42 -9.12 4.37
C PRO A 34 -3.89 -9.28 2.95
N VAL A 35 -4.47 -10.20 2.21
CA VAL A 35 -4.19 -10.40 0.78
C VAL A 35 -5.52 -10.71 0.11
N ASP A 36 -5.84 -10.02 -0.97
CA ASP A 36 -7.02 -10.34 -1.75
C ASP A 36 -6.92 -11.78 -2.31
N GLY A 37 -7.96 -12.52 -2.13
CA GLY A 37 -8.09 -13.89 -2.60
C GLY A 37 -8.97 -14.05 -3.85
N SER A 38 -9.34 -12.95 -4.51
CA SER A 38 -10.22 -12.95 -5.67
C SER A 38 -9.62 -12.19 -6.85
N GLU A 39 -9.67 -12.78 -8.03
CA GLU A 39 -9.25 -12.14 -9.29
C GLU A 39 -10.30 -11.16 -9.85
N LYS A 40 -11.47 -11.07 -9.24
CA LYS A 40 -12.59 -10.26 -9.76
C LYS A 40 -12.39 -8.75 -9.54
N MET A 41 -11.64 -8.41 -8.53
CA MET A 41 -11.32 -7.03 -8.20
C MET A 41 -9.82 -6.80 -8.38
N ALA A 42 -9.46 -5.56 -8.73
CA ALA A 42 -8.06 -5.20 -8.82
C ALA A 42 -7.45 -5.15 -7.40
N ASP A 43 -6.32 -5.80 -7.25
CA ASP A 43 -5.60 -5.91 -5.99
C ASP A 43 -5.26 -4.57 -5.37
N ASP A 44 -4.80 -3.62 -6.19
CA ASP A 44 -4.45 -2.26 -5.78
C ASP A 44 -5.65 -1.49 -5.23
N LEU A 45 -6.85 -1.73 -5.78
CA LEU A 45 -8.09 -1.17 -5.28
C LEU A 45 -8.42 -1.74 -3.90
N MET A 46 -8.28 -3.06 -3.71
CA MET A 46 -8.55 -3.71 -2.43
C MET A 46 -7.51 -3.32 -1.37
N GLU A 47 -6.26 -3.25 -1.71
CA GLU A 47 -5.19 -2.78 -0.82
C GLU A 47 -5.37 -1.31 -0.41
N SER A 48 -5.87 -0.48 -1.32
CA SER A 48 -6.09 0.95 -1.04
C SER A 48 -7.13 1.23 0.04
N ILE A 49 -8.07 0.32 0.29
CA ILE A 49 -9.08 0.48 1.35
C ILE A 49 -8.65 -0.10 2.70
N GLU A 50 -7.49 -0.72 2.80
CA GLU A 50 -6.94 -1.18 4.07
C GLU A 50 -6.62 0.00 5.04
N PRO A 51 -6.51 -0.22 6.36
CA PRO A 51 -6.51 -1.50 7.05
C PRO A 51 -7.90 -2.01 7.42
N PHE A 52 -8.01 -3.36 7.53
CA PHE A 52 -9.14 -4.02 8.18
C PHE A 52 -8.79 -4.38 9.62
N LYS A 53 -9.74 -4.28 10.52
CA LYS A 53 -9.57 -4.60 11.94
C LYS A 53 -9.83 -6.09 12.17
N ILE A 54 -8.80 -6.91 12.03
CA ILE A 54 -8.88 -8.36 12.21
C ILE A 54 -9.30 -8.74 13.64
N SER A 55 -8.96 -7.93 14.64
CA SER A 55 -9.37 -8.16 16.04
C SER A 55 -10.88 -8.14 16.26
N GLU A 56 -11.64 -7.59 15.33
CA GLU A 56 -13.10 -7.57 15.35
C GLU A 56 -13.72 -8.77 14.60
N SER A 57 -12.89 -9.67 14.06
CA SER A 57 -13.38 -10.87 13.34
C SER A 57 -14.08 -11.85 14.29
N VAL A 58 -15.09 -12.49 13.78
CA VAL A 58 -15.88 -13.53 14.46
C VAL A 58 -15.91 -14.81 13.63
N ASP A 59 -16.21 -15.94 14.26
CA ASP A 59 -16.32 -17.18 13.55
C ASP A 59 -17.40 -17.12 12.46
N PHE A 60 -17.07 -17.65 11.29
CA PHE A 60 -17.96 -17.60 10.15
C PHE A 60 -19.26 -18.36 10.39
N GLN A 61 -20.37 -17.70 10.09
CA GLN A 61 -21.69 -18.31 10.04
C GLN A 61 -22.40 -17.89 8.75
N THR A 62 -23.08 -18.84 8.10
CA THR A 62 -23.80 -18.57 6.84
C THR A 62 -24.86 -17.47 6.97
N ALA A 63 -25.40 -17.28 8.16
CA ALA A 63 -26.37 -16.22 8.45
C ALA A 63 -25.81 -14.82 8.19
N TYR A 64 -24.50 -14.61 8.32
CA TYR A 64 -23.85 -13.31 8.06
C TYR A 64 -23.83 -12.93 6.59
N LEU A 65 -24.07 -13.87 5.69
CA LEU A 65 -24.15 -13.59 4.24
C LEU A 65 -25.53 -13.09 3.81
N SER A 66 -26.51 -13.09 4.72
CA SER A 66 -27.86 -12.63 4.40
C SER A 66 -27.86 -11.14 4.04
N GLY A 67 -28.26 -10.83 2.81
CA GLY A 67 -28.26 -9.46 2.29
C GLY A 67 -26.94 -8.98 1.67
N TYR A 68 -25.91 -9.83 1.65
CA TYR A 68 -24.63 -9.54 1.03
C TYR A 68 -24.35 -10.45 -0.16
N LEU A 69 -23.60 -9.92 -1.13
CA LEU A 69 -22.96 -10.74 -2.17
C LEU A 69 -21.64 -11.23 -1.60
N ALA A 70 -21.51 -12.52 -1.40
CA ALA A 70 -20.24 -13.12 -0.98
C ALA A 70 -19.46 -13.56 -2.20
N ASP A 71 -18.21 -13.22 -2.25
CA ASP A 71 -17.27 -13.77 -3.21
C ASP A 71 -16.39 -14.83 -2.55
N LYS A 72 -16.24 -15.96 -3.24
CA LYS A 72 -15.35 -17.02 -2.81
C LYS A 72 -14.01 -16.80 -3.47
N TYR A 73 -12.94 -17.04 -2.70
CA TYR A 73 -11.58 -17.01 -3.24
C TYR A 73 -11.42 -17.91 -4.47
N ASP A 74 -10.68 -17.44 -5.46
CA ASP A 74 -10.25 -18.17 -6.66
C ASP A 74 -8.72 -18.11 -6.85
N VAL A 75 -8.01 -17.37 -5.98
CA VAL A 75 -6.56 -17.38 -5.88
C VAL A 75 -6.09 -18.48 -4.94
N SER A 76 -5.04 -19.21 -5.32
CA SER A 76 -4.51 -20.30 -4.49
C SER A 76 -3.80 -19.78 -3.23
N GLU A 77 -3.81 -20.61 -2.17
CA GLU A 77 -3.08 -20.30 -0.92
C GLU A 77 -1.62 -19.98 -1.18
N LYS A 78 -0.97 -20.73 -2.07
CA LYS A 78 0.45 -20.54 -2.40
C LYS A 78 0.71 -19.17 -3.04
N GLU A 79 -0.15 -18.74 -3.94
CA GLU A 79 -0.05 -17.42 -4.58
C GLU A 79 -0.28 -16.30 -3.57
N SER A 80 -1.30 -16.46 -2.72
CA SER A 80 -1.59 -15.51 -1.64
C SER A 80 -0.42 -15.39 -0.66
N ILE A 81 0.23 -16.50 -0.28
CA ILE A 81 1.41 -16.49 0.58
C ILE A 81 2.58 -15.77 -0.09
N ASN A 82 2.85 -16.03 -1.36
CA ASN A 82 3.92 -15.35 -2.08
C ASN A 82 3.70 -13.83 -2.10
N ARG A 83 2.48 -13.42 -2.40
CA ARG A 83 2.11 -12.01 -2.39
C ARG A 83 2.20 -11.37 -0.99
N ALA A 84 1.79 -12.11 0.06
CA ALA A 84 1.99 -11.66 1.42
C ALA A 84 3.49 -11.46 1.74
N HIS A 85 4.34 -12.37 1.30
CA HIS A 85 5.80 -12.25 1.47
C HIS A 85 6.37 -11.02 0.77
N ASP A 86 5.94 -10.72 -0.45
CA ASP A 86 6.39 -9.52 -1.18
C ASP A 86 5.96 -8.23 -0.46
N ARG A 87 4.74 -8.19 0.06
CA ARG A 87 4.25 -7.07 0.87
C ARG A 87 5.04 -6.91 2.17
N MET A 88 5.27 -8.01 2.89
CA MET A 88 6.07 -8.00 4.13
C MET A 88 7.49 -7.53 3.88
N LYS A 89 8.12 -8.02 2.79
CA LYS A 89 9.46 -7.61 2.39
C LYS A 89 9.53 -6.11 2.14
N LYS A 90 8.63 -5.58 1.33
CA LYS A 90 8.56 -4.15 1.04
C LYS A 90 8.36 -3.32 2.31
N SER A 91 7.43 -3.73 3.19
CA SER A 91 7.20 -3.03 4.45
C SER A 91 8.42 -3.07 5.38
N ALA A 92 9.13 -4.21 5.44
CA ALA A 92 10.36 -4.31 6.23
C ALA A 92 11.46 -3.38 5.71
N GLU A 93 11.63 -3.30 4.40
CA GLU A 93 12.57 -2.38 3.75
C GLU A 93 12.24 -0.92 4.07
N GLU A 94 10.97 -0.54 3.96
CA GLU A 94 10.49 0.81 4.28
C GLU A 94 10.74 1.17 5.75
N VAL A 95 10.38 0.29 6.68
CA VAL A 95 10.59 0.50 8.11
C VAL A 95 12.07 0.66 8.44
N LEU A 96 12.95 -0.17 7.87
CA LEU A 96 14.39 -0.05 8.08
C LEU A 96 14.95 1.25 7.48
N ALA A 97 14.52 1.62 6.27
CA ALA A 97 14.92 2.88 5.64
C ALA A 97 14.49 4.09 6.49
N ASP A 98 13.29 4.04 7.06
CA ASP A 98 12.75 5.10 7.90
C ASP A 98 13.53 5.29 9.22
N THR A 99 14.31 4.31 9.66
CA THR A 99 15.21 4.47 10.81
C THR A 99 16.44 5.31 10.51
N VAL A 100 16.76 5.51 9.24
CA VAL A 100 17.94 6.26 8.80
C VAL A 100 17.61 7.74 8.74
N LYS A 101 17.88 8.47 9.81
CA LYS A 101 17.56 9.90 9.95
C LYS A 101 18.80 10.77 9.82
N GLY A 102 18.58 12.05 9.51
CA GLY A 102 19.63 13.07 9.46
C GLY A 102 20.43 13.11 8.17
N TYR A 103 19.92 12.52 7.12
CA TYR A 103 20.47 12.56 5.76
C TYR A 103 19.53 13.31 4.81
N ALA A 104 20.08 13.90 3.77
CA ALA A 104 19.31 14.59 2.74
C ALA A 104 18.62 13.60 1.79
N SER A 105 19.25 12.44 1.55
CA SER A 105 18.69 11.35 0.77
C SER A 105 19.16 10.01 1.32
N VAL A 106 18.25 9.05 1.30
CA VAL A 106 18.51 7.65 1.67
C VAL A 106 18.04 6.77 0.51
N VAL A 107 18.97 6.04 -0.08
CA VAL A 107 18.67 5.09 -1.17
C VAL A 107 19.17 3.73 -0.74
N PRO A 108 18.30 2.71 -0.62
CA PRO A 108 18.74 1.33 -0.38
C PRO A 108 19.58 0.82 -1.54
N GLU A 109 20.71 0.18 -1.25
CA GLU A 109 21.60 -0.41 -2.26
C GLU A 109 21.49 -1.94 -2.27
N ASN A 110 21.47 -2.53 -1.06
CA ASN A 110 21.34 -3.97 -0.88
C ASN A 110 20.34 -4.24 0.22
N THR A 111 19.38 -5.10 -0.07
CA THR A 111 18.38 -5.53 0.90
C THR A 111 18.32 -7.05 0.93
N ASN A 112 18.38 -7.62 2.13
CA ASN A 112 18.20 -9.05 2.34
C ASN A 112 17.15 -9.26 3.43
N VAL A 113 15.98 -9.78 3.04
CA VAL A 113 14.88 -10.07 3.96
C VAL A 113 14.55 -11.56 3.87
N ASN A 114 14.75 -12.27 4.97
CA ASN A 114 14.36 -13.67 5.10
C ASN A 114 13.04 -13.76 5.85
N ILE A 115 12.02 -14.32 5.19
CA ILE A 115 10.70 -14.53 5.78
C ILE A 115 10.56 -16.00 6.13
N SER A 116 10.15 -16.30 7.34
CA SER A 116 9.93 -17.67 7.82
C SER A 116 8.63 -17.78 8.58
N GLY A 117 8.02 -18.96 8.54
CA GLY A 117 6.75 -19.22 9.21
C GLY A 117 5.57 -18.62 8.43
N GLY A 118 4.43 -18.57 9.11
CA GLY A 118 3.19 -18.05 8.57
C GLY A 118 2.13 -19.15 8.41
N LYS A 119 0.88 -18.72 8.51
CA LYS A 119 -0.30 -19.54 8.29
C LYS A 119 -1.32 -18.71 7.55
N ALA A 120 -1.81 -19.21 6.43
CA ALA A 120 -2.92 -18.58 5.74
C ALA A 120 -4.25 -18.92 6.44
N GLN A 121 -5.10 -17.93 6.51
CA GLN A 121 -6.46 -18.09 7.03
C GLN A 121 -7.40 -17.27 6.16
N TYR A 122 -8.49 -17.89 5.72
CA TYR A 122 -9.52 -17.19 4.96
C TYR A 122 -10.37 -16.35 5.89
N ALA A 123 -10.65 -15.13 5.45
CA ALA A 123 -11.54 -14.22 6.12
C ALA A 123 -12.42 -13.48 5.09
N LEU A 124 -13.66 -13.22 5.46
CA LEU A 124 -14.55 -12.35 4.69
C LEU A 124 -14.49 -10.94 5.25
N TYR A 125 -14.17 -9.99 4.39
CA TYR A 125 -14.12 -8.57 4.74
C TYR A 125 -15.34 -7.84 4.18
N PRO A 126 -15.95 -6.92 4.95
CA PRO A 126 -17.06 -6.11 4.45
C PRO A 126 -16.52 -5.03 3.52
N VAL A 127 -16.89 -5.11 2.25
CA VAL A 127 -16.52 -4.13 1.22
C VAL A 127 -17.77 -3.64 0.51
N TRP A 128 -17.89 -2.34 0.37
CA TRP A 128 -18.88 -1.71 -0.48
C TRP A 128 -18.27 -1.41 -1.84
N ILE A 129 -18.93 -1.88 -2.90
CA ILE A 129 -18.52 -1.63 -4.28
C ILE A 129 -19.57 -0.78 -4.97
N LEU A 130 -19.16 0.34 -5.52
CA LEU A 130 -20.00 1.18 -6.37
C LEU A 130 -19.46 1.18 -7.79
N ASN A 131 -20.26 0.65 -8.70
CA ASN A 131 -20.01 0.76 -10.14
C ASN A 131 -20.87 1.87 -10.73
N THR A 132 -20.26 2.81 -11.42
CA THR A 132 -20.98 3.90 -12.09
C THR A 132 -20.43 4.11 -13.50
N THR A 133 -21.22 4.79 -14.33
CA THR A 133 -20.81 5.15 -15.70
C THR A 133 -20.95 6.65 -15.88
N TRP A 134 -19.92 7.31 -16.40
CA TRP A 134 -19.94 8.70 -16.77
C TRP A 134 -19.22 8.91 -18.11
N LYS A 135 -19.87 9.56 -19.05
CA LYS A 135 -19.39 9.76 -20.44
C LYS A 135 -18.91 8.44 -21.07
N ASP A 136 -19.72 7.39 -20.99
CA ASP A 136 -19.48 6.04 -21.51
C ASP A 136 -18.25 5.32 -20.94
N LYS A 137 -17.65 5.83 -19.86
CA LYS A 137 -16.59 5.19 -19.10
C LYS A 137 -17.12 4.64 -17.78
N LYS A 138 -16.68 3.44 -17.46
CA LYS A 138 -16.97 2.80 -16.16
C LYS A 138 -15.98 3.29 -15.12
N TYR A 139 -16.49 3.54 -13.93
CA TYR A 139 -15.74 3.91 -12.75
C TYR A 139 -16.12 2.99 -11.60
N ILE A 140 -15.14 2.51 -10.90
CA ILE A 140 -15.31 1.61 -9.76
C ILE A 140 -14.80 2.30 -8.51
N PHE A 141 -15.60 2.27 -7.46
CA PHE A 141 -15.23 2.75 -6.14
C PHE A 141 -15.38 1.61 -5.15
N ALA A 142 -14.43 1.51 -4.24
CA ALA A 142 -14.49 0.58 -3.13
C ALA A 142 -14.44 1.34 -1.81
N MET A 143 -15.15 0.84 -0.82
CA MET A 143 -15.13 1.39 0.53
C MET A 143 -15.03 0.25 1.55
N ASN A 144 -14.13 0.41 2.49
CA ASN A 144 -13.99 -0.48 3.63
C ASN A 144 -15.23 -0.35 4.54
N GLY A 145 -15.97 -1.45 4.73
CA GLY A 145 -17.19 -1.47 5.52
C GLY A 145 -17.00 -1.30 7.03
N GLN A 146 -15.76 -1.45 7.53
CA GLN A 146 -15.44 -1.22 8.95
C GLN A 146 -15.01 0.22 9.21
N THR A 147 -14.21 0.80 8.34
CA THR A 147 -13.56 2.10 8.58
C THR A 147 -14.19 3.24 7.80
N GLY A 148 -14.94 2.95 6.75
CA GLY A 148 -15.47 3.93 5.83
C GLY A 148 -14.41 4.51 4.87
N LYS A 149 -13.17 4.01 4.90
CA LYS A 149 -12.13 4.44 3.96
C LYS A 149 -12.54 4.07 2.54
N MET A 150 -12.58 5.07 1.68
CA MET A 150 -13.06 4.94 0.30
C MET A 150 -11.95 5.31 -0.67
N THR A 151 -11.89 4.57 -1.77
CA THR A 151 -11.02 4.83 -2.91
C THR A 151 -11.75 4.57 -4.21
N GLY A 152 -11.22 5.05 -5.32
CA GLY A 152 -11.75 4.81 -6.66
C GLY A 152 -11.19 5.82 -7.67
N ASP A 153 -11.41 5.51 -8.94
CA ASP A 153 -11.00 6.37 -10.03
C ASP A 153 -12.00 7.52 -10.21
N LEU A 154 -11.51 8.74 -10.03
CA LEU A 154 -12.31 9.93 -10.30
C LEU A 154 -12.06 10.43 -11.73
N PRO A 155 -13.10 10.82 -12.47
CA PRO A 155 -12.91 11.45 -13.77
C PRO A 155 -12.18 12.79 -13.60
N ILE A 156 -11.05 12.94 -14.27
CA ILE A 156 -10.29 14.19 -14.27
C ILE A 156 -10.89 15.12 -15.33
N ASP A 157 -11.32 16.30 -14.93
CA ASP A 157 -11.63 17.37 -15.85
C ASP A 157 -10.33 17.98 -16.40
N ARG A 158 -9.99 17.61 -17.63
CA ARG A 158 -8.75 18.07 -18.27
C ARG A 158 -8.68 19.58 -18.42
N GLY A 159 -9.82 20.25 -18.57
CA GLY A 159 -9.86 21.71 -18.69
C GLY A 159 -9.49 22.40 -17.37
N ILE A 160 -10.04 21.94 -16.26
CA ILE A 160 -9.71 22.43 -14.93
C ILE A 160 -8.27 22.05 -14.57
N TYR A 161 -7.85 20.82 -14.86
CA TYR A 161 -6.49 20.36 -14.62
C TYR A 161 -5.44 21.24 -15.32
N LEU A 162 -5.65 21.54 -16.62
CA LEU A 162 -4.75 22.42 -17.39
C LEU A 162 -4.71 23.85 -16.87
N LYS A 163 -5.83 24.39 -16.41
CA LYS A 163 -5.87 25.72 -15.76
C LYS A 163 -5.04 25.74 -14.47
N TRP A 164 -5.17 24.71 -13.64
CA TRP A 164 -4.36 24.56 -12.43
C TRP A 164 -2.87 24.45 -12.74
N LEU A 165 -2.50 23.69 -13.77
CA LEU A 165 -1.13 23.51 -14.20
C LEU A 165 -0.51 24.81 -14.76
N ALA A 166 -1.34 25.64 -15.42
CA ALA A 166 -0.91 26.93 -15.98
C ALA A 166 -0.83 28.04 -14.92
N GLY A 167 -1.14 27.77 -13.65
CA GLY A 167 -1.02 28.73 -12.56
C GLY A 167 -2.10 29.84 -12.55
N LEU A 168 -3.26 29.53 -13.12
CA LEU A 168 -4.43 30.43 -13.18
C LEU A 168 -5.39 30.13 -12.05
#